data_3f60572531ee746b650f1094bc252b57
#
_entry.id   3f60572531ee746b650f1094bc252b57
#
_cell.length_a   1.000
_cell.length_b   1.000
_cell.length_c   1.000
_cell.angle_alpha   90.00
_cell.angle_beta   90.00
_cell.angle_gamma   90.00
#
_symmetry.space_group_name_H-M   'P 1'
#
loop_
_entity.id
_entity.type
_entity.pdbx_description
1 polymer ?
#
loop_
_entity_poly.entity_id
_entity_poly.type
_entity_poly.pdbx_seq_one_letter_code
_entity_poly.pdbx_strand_id
1 'polypeptide(L)'
;MRLRYLCTTIILALLSFNAIAQAVIVFDSQRHDFGTIQEKMGVVTHNFEFRNTGSEPLVISKVRTSCGCTVPEYSEEPIAPGAVGHVKITFNPSGRPGKFSKSINVYTNTKPERTILRIIGEVVQEGAVPDMQYAYRIGDIALKTLHLSMSKIIKGRVRVDSVEVVNVGSEPLVPRAINVPQHMIVAFSPDTLQKGEEGVMLVTYNPDVIDDWGYRRDEFNIVDVVSNNATENEAQYNTFTVSGVLQEDFDSYTAEQRENAPILVVGRSVVDFKVVEGTQKVRREIYVVNAGYSPLEIHKVRTDAGVLNAYVKKKKIKPGQSTTMVIELDPMRARSNTLLSDIFIVSNDPSNSSQTIRVTAELR
;
A
#
# COMPACT_ATOMS: atom_id res chain seq x y z
N MET A 1 -13.41 -50.23 -41.54
CA MET A 1 -14.03 -49.05 -40.89
C MET A 1 -13.96 -49.06 -39.35
N ARG A 2 -14.03 -50.22 -38.67
CA ARG A 2 -14.02 -50.33 -37.20
C ARG A 2 -12.64 -50.03 -36.51
N LEU A 3 -11.54 -50.19 -37.23
CA LEU A 3 -10.19 -49.97 -36.64
C LEU A 3 -9.79 -48.51 -36.55
N ARG A 4 -10.36 -47.60 -37.37
CA ARG A 4 -10.10 -46.16 -37.35
C ARG A 4 -10.75 -45.43 -36.15
N TYR A 5 -11.88 -45.93 -35.65
CA TYR A 5 -12.56 -45.35 -34.48
C TYR A 5 -11.93 -45.78 -33.16
N LEU A 6 -11.20 -46.89 -33.10
CA LEU A 6 -10.52 -47.34 -31.90
C LEU A 6 -9.26 -46.47 -31.60
N CYS A 7 -8.54 -46.01 -32.62
CA CYS A 7 -7.38 -45.15 -32.46
C CYS A 7 -7.76 -43.71 -32.05
N THR A 8 -8.91 -43.19 -32.52
CA THR A 8 -9.38 -41.84 -32.17
C THR A 8 -9.89 -41.78 -30.72
N THR A 9 -10.49 -42.82 -30.19
CA THR A 9 -10.93 -42.89 -28.79
C THR A 9 -9.76 -43.04 -27.81
N ILE A 10 -8.68 -43.68 -28.18
CA ILE A 10 -7.49 -43.86 -27.36
C ILE A 10 -6.68 -42.55 -27.30
N ILE A 11 -6.62 -41.76 -28.37
CA ILE A 11 -5.95 -40.46 -28.40
C ILE A 11 -6.70 -39.41 -27.57
N LEU A 12 -8.04 -39.47 -27.50
CA LEU A 12 -8.85 -38.57 -26.70
C LEU A 12 -8.77 -38.84 -25.18
N ALA A 13 -8.45 -40.11 -24.80
CA ALA A 13 -8.28 -40.50 -23.38
C ALA A 13 -6.90 -40.15 -22.79
N LEU A 14 -5.92 -39.74 -23.62
CA LEU A 14 -4.57 -39.37 -23.20
C LEU A 14 -4.40 -37.87 -22.95
N LEU A 15 -5.40 -37.04 -23.20
CA LEU A 15 -5.47 -35.66 -22.73
C LEU A 15 -5.99 -35.61 -21.28
N SER A 16 -5.42 -36.43 -20.40
CA SER A 16 -5.55 -36.27 -18.98
C SER A 16 -4.92 -34.92 -18.64
N PHE A 17 -5.73 -33.91 -18.41
CA PHE A 17 -5.33 -32.69 -17.75
C PHE A 17 -4.61 -33.08 -16.46
N ASN A 18 -3.30 -32.99 -16.43
CA ASN A 18 -2.55 -32.99 -15.19
C ASN A 18 -2.92 -31.70 -14.45
N ALA A 19 -4.07 -31.70 -13.77
CA ALA A 19 -4.35 -30.74 -12.74
C ALA A 19 -3.24 -30.97 -11.70
N ILE A 20 -2.26 -30.09 -11.65
CA ILE A 20 -1.22 -30.13 -10.61
C ILE A 20 -1.98 -29.90 -9.31
N ALA A 21 -2.26 -30.99 -8.61
CA ALA A 21 -2.83 -30.93 -7.28
C ALA A 21 -1.87 -30.16 -6.40
N GLN A 22 -2.33 -29.08 -5.79
CA GLN A 22 -1.49 -28.16 -5.01
C GLN A 22 -2.30 -27.57 -3.86
N ALA A 23 -1.65 -27.43 -2.70
CA ALA A 23 -2.19 -26.64 -1.61
C ALA A 23 -2.09 -25.14 -1.94
N VAL A 24 -3.10 -24.35 -1.59
CA VAL A 24 -3.16 -22.90 -1.80
C VAL A 24 -3.64 -22.24 -0.52
N ILE A 25 -2.83 -21.32 0.01
CA ILE A 25 -3.18 -20.54 1.19
C ILE A 25 -3.73 -19.16 0.80
N VAL A 26 -4.90 -18.83 1.31
CA VAL A 26 -5.52 -17.51 1.14
C VAL A 26 -5.88 -16.96 2.51
N PHE A 27 -5.22 -15.89 2.92
CA PHE A 27 -5.52 -15.17 4.16
C PHE A 27 -6.65 -14.17 3.94
N ASP A 28 -7.55 -14.02 4.90
CA ASP A 28 -8.59 -13.00 4.91
C ASP A 28 -7.98 -11.59 4.97
N SER A 29 -6.89 -11.44 5.73
CA SER A 29 -6.04 -10.25 5.76
C SER A 29 -4.59 -10.66 6.03
N GLN A 30 -3.63 -10.00 5.38
CA GLN A 30 -2.19 -10.19 5.65
C GLN A 30 -1.62 -9.08 6.54
N ARG A 31 -2.45 -8.14 6.99
CA ARG A 31 -2.04 -7.02 7.84
C ARG A 31 -3.07 -6.77 8.93
N HIS A 32 -2.57 -6.55 10.14
CA HIS A 32 -3.38 -6.11 11.27
C HIS A 32 -2.75 -4.88 11.93
N ASP A 33 -3.59 -3.89 12.22
CA ASP A 33 -3.22 -2.68 12.95
C ASP A 33 -3.83 -2.74 14.35
N PHE A 34 -2.97 -2.83 15.36
CA PHE A 34 -3.40 -2.79 16.77
C PHE A 34 -3.78 -1.37 17.23
N GLY A 35 -3.55 -0.35 16.39
CA GLY A 35 -3.71 1.02 16.80
C GLY A 35 -2.72 1.40 17.92
N THR A 36 -3.18 2.21 18.88
CA THR A 36 -2.41 2.62 20.04
C THR A 36 -2.59 1.62 21.18
N ILE A 37 -1.48 1.08 21.69
CA ILE A 37 -1.41 0.10 22.78
C ILE A 37 -0.78 0.77 23.99
N GLN A 38 -1.44 0.76 25.15
CA GLN A 38 -0.76 1.14 26.39
C GLN A 38 0.18 0.02 26.84
N GLU A 39 1.41 0.38 27.17
CA GLU A 39 2.44 -0.58 27.61
C GLU A 39 1.95 -1.45 28.78
N LYS A 40 1.18 -0.88 29.72
CA LYS A 40 0.61 -1.57 30.89
C LYS A 40 -0.52 -2.55 30.59
N MET A 41 -1.16 -2.48 29.42
CA MET A 41 -2.24 -3.41 29.08
C MET A 41 -1.74 -4.84 28.92
N GLY A 42 -0.43 -5.05 28.91
CA GLY A 42 0.19 -6.35 28.71
C GLY A 42 0.16 -6.77 27.24
N VAL A 43 0.24 -8.07 27.00
CA VAL A 43 0.32 -8.63 25.65
C VAL A 43 -0.98 -8.43 24.88
N VAL A 44 -0.86 -8.14 23.59
CA VAL A 44 -1.98 -8.08 22.65
C VAL A 44 -1.90 -9.21 21.64
N THR A 45 -3.03 -9.71 21.18
CA THR A 45 -3.11 -10.85 20.28
C THR A 45 -3.97 -10.55 19.07
N HIS A 46 -3.60 -11.14 17.93
CA HIS A 46 -4.43 -11.15 16.73
C HIS A 46 -4.37 -12.53 16.07
N ASN A 47 -5.51 -12.98 15.55
CA ASN A 47 -5.63 -14.24 14.84
C ASN A 47 -5.80 -13.98 13.34
N PHE A 48 -4.78 -14.34 12.54
CA PHE A 48 -4.88 -14.32 11.08
C PHE A 48 -5.52 -15.61 10.62
N GLU A 49 -6.73 -15.54 10.13
CA GLU A 49 -7.43 -16.69 9.55
C GLU A 49 -7.08 -16.82 8.07
N PHE A 50 -6.98 -18.07 7.63
CA PHE A 50 -6.76 -18.40 6.23
C PHE A 50 -7.56 -19.66 5.83
N ARG A 51 -7.80 -19.79 4.55
CA ARG A 51 -8.43 -20.98 3.95
C ARG A 51 -7.47 -21.67 3.01
N ASN A 52 -7.48 -23.02 3.05
CA ASN A 52 -6.86 -23.81 2.01
C ASN A 52 -7.83 -23.88 0.81
N THR A 53 -7.57 -23.10 -0.23
CA THR A 53 -8.38 -23.11 -1.47
C THR A 53 -7.83 -24.06 -2.53
N GLY A 54 -6.77 -24.78 -2.21
CA GLY A 54 -6.18 -25.80 -3.08
C GLY A 54 -6.89 -27.15 -3.01
N SER A 55 -6.35 -28.12 -3.72
CA SER A 55 -6.86 -29.51 -3.79
C SER A 55 -6.09 -30.49 -2.91
N GLU A 56 -4.95 -30.07 -2.32
CA GLU A 56 -4.11 -30.89 -1.45
C GLU A 56 -4.10 -30.32 -0.02
N PRO A 57 -3.83 -31.16 1.01
CA PRO A 57 -3.67 -30.69 2.38
C PRO A 57 -2.57 -29.65 2.48
N LEU A 58 -2.86 -28.52 3.16
CA LEU A 58 -1.93 -27.45 3.42
C LEU A 58 -1.24 -27.68 4.76
N VAL A 59 0.09 -27.62 4.76
CA VAL A 59 0.92 -27.79 5.95
C VAL A 59 1.73 -26.52 6.19
N ILE A 60 1.63 -25.95 7.41
CA ILE A 60 2.55 -24.91 7.88
C ILE A 60 3.79 -25.60 8.44
N SER A 61 4.92 -25.44 7.78
CA SER A 61 6.18 -26.04 8.22
C SER A 61 6.85 -25.27 9.36
N LYS A 62 6.68 -23.92 9.37
CA LYS A 62 7.18 -23.04 10.43
C LYS A 62 6.62 -21.62 10.29
N VAL A 63 6.60 -20.89 11.40
CA VAL A 63 6.34 -19.45 11.43
C VAL A 63 7.52 -18.76 12.11
N ARG A 64 8.06 -17.70 11.47
CA ARG A 64 9.16 -16.90 12.00
C ARG A 64 8.76 -15.44 12.11
N THR A 65 9.06 -14.83 13.25
CA THR A 65 8.84 -13.41 13.51
C THR A 65 10.13 -12.62 13.40
N SER A 66 10.04 -11.32 13.15
CA SER A 66 11.19 -10.42 13.01
C SER A 66 11.86 -10.07 14.36
N CYS A 67 11.24 -10.41 15.50
CA CYS A 67 11.79 -10.17 16.85
C CYS A 67 11.26 -11.18 17.86
N GLY A 68 11.96 -11.35 18.98
CA GLY A 68 11.49 -12.17 20.11
C GLY A 68 10.32 -11.58 20.91
N CYS A 69 9.87 -10.36 20.56
CA CYS A 69 8.72 -9.70 21.17
C CYS A 69 7.37 -10.17 20.58
N THR A 70 7.43 -11.03 19.58
CA THR A 70 6.25 -11.54 18.85
C THR A 70 6.31 -13.06 18.86
N VAL A 71 5.32 -13.70 19.47
CA VAL A 71 5.21 -15.15 19.59
C VAL A 71 4.10 -15.65 18.68
N PRO A 72 4.40 -16.54 17.72
CA PRO A 72 3.40 -17.15 16.86
C PRO A 72 2.90 -18.47 17.44
N GLU A 73 1.59 -18.69 17.34
CA GLU A 73 0.92 -19.99 17.47
C GLU A 73 0.19 -20.27 16.15
N TYR A 74 0.15 -21.49 15.67
CA TYR A 74 -0.47 -21.79 14.39
C TYR A 74 -1.04 -23.21 14.33
N SER A 75 -1.90 -23.47 13.34
CA SER A 75 -2.44 -24.79 13.09
C SER A 75 -1.32 -25.77 12.71
N GLU A 76 -1.00 -26.71 13.58
CA GLU A 76 0.07 -27.72 13.38
C GLU A 76 -0.40 -28.90 12.51
N GLU A 77 -1.69 -29.25 12.60
CA GLU A 77 -2.29 -30.29 11.79
C GLU A 77 -2.46 -29.87 10.33
N PRO A 78 -2.35 -30.79 9.38
CA PRO A 78 -2.62 -30.50 7.97
C PRO A 78 -4.05 -29.99 7.74
N ILE A 79 -4.19 -28.86 7.09
CA ILE A 79 -5.47 -28.21 6.80
C ILE A 79 -6.02 -28.78 5.48
N ALA A 80 -7.14 -29.50 5.56
CA ALA A 80 -7.78 -30.13 4.42
C ALA A 80 -8.23 -29.10 3.35
N PRO A 81 -8.39 -29.49 2.08
CA PRO A 81 -9.00 -28.65 1.06
C PRO A 81 -10.33 -28.05 1.52
N GLY A 82 -10.48 -26.73 1.36
CA GLY A 82 -11.65 -25.94 1.78
C GLY A 82 -11.72 -25.61 3.27
N ALA A 83 -10.87 -26.22 4.11
CA ALA A 83 -10.86 -25.94 5.56
C ALA A 83 -10.16 -24.63 5.90
N VAL A 84 -10.44 -24.12 7.09
CA VAL A 84 -9.85 -22.90 7.67
C VAL A 84 -8.77 -23.28 8.67
N GLY A 85 -7.64 -22.59 8.59
CA GLY A 85 -6.57 -22.62 9.58
C GLY A 85 -6.31 -21.22 10.15
N HIS A 86 -5.40 -21.13 11.10
CA HIS A 86 -5.06 -19.86 11.73
C HIS A 86 -3.57 -19.72 12.05
N VAL A 87 -3.13 -18.45 12.12
CA VAL A 87 -1.85 -18.03 12.69
C VAL A 87 -2.14 -16.95 13.73
N LYS A 88 -2.06 -17.29 14.99
CA LYS A 88 -2.27 -16.38 16.13
C LYS A 88 -0.94 -15.72 16.47
N ILE A 89 -0.93 -14.41 16.57
CA ILE A 89 0.24 -13.60 16.90
C ILE A 89 0.02 -12.91 18.22
N THR A 90 0.93 -13.13 19.16
CA THR A 90 0.98 -12.45 20.45
C THR A 90 2.15 -11.46 20.45
N PHE A 91 1.87 -10.18 20.65
CA PHE A 91 2.87 -9.12 20.73
C PHE A 91 2.97 -8.59 22.18
N ASN A 92 4.19 -8.51 22.70
CA ASN A 92 4.48 -7.93 24.00
C ASN A 92 4.99 -6.48 23.83
N PRO A 93 4.21 -5.45 24.23
CA PRO A 93 4.60 -4.05 24.12
C PRO A 93 5.59 -3.60 25.19
N SER A 94 5.81 -4.36 26.27
CA SER A 94 6.62 -3.95 27.43
C SER A 94 8.05 -3.58 27.03
N GLY A 95 8.52 -2.39 27.44
CA GLY A 95 9.84 -1.83 27.13
C GLY A 95 10.01 -1.44 25.65
N ARG A 96 8.92 -1.18 24.92
CA ARG A 96 8.96 -0.90 23.46
C ARG A 96 8.08 0.28 23.05
N PRO A 97 8.26 1.46 23.67
CA PRO A 97 7.46 2.63 23.30
C PRO A 97 7.72 3.05 21.85
N GLY A 98 6.70 3.70 21.27
CA GLY A 98 6.72 4.23 19.90
C GLY A 98 6.11 3.28 18.86
N LYS A 99 6.17 3.72 17.60
CA LYS A 99 5.58 3.01 16.45
C LYS A 99 6.32 1.72 16.15
N PHE A 100 5.57 0.67 15.87
CA PHE A 100 6.15 -0.61 15.47
C PHE A 100 5.53 -1.16 14.18
N SER A 101 6.36 -1.90 13.45
CA SER A 101 5.95 -2.73 12.31
C SER A 101 6.74 -4.03 12.37
N LYS A 102 6.04 -5.16 12.55
CA LYS A 102 6.67 -6.48 12.68
C LYS A 102 6.18 -7.39 11.56
N SER A 103 7.11 -8.09 10.93
CA SER A 103 6.83 -9.05 9.88
C SER A 103 6.85 -10.48 10.43
N ILE A 104 5.88 -11.28 10.00
CA ILE A 104 5.72 -12.68 10.34
C ILE A 104 5.80 -13.48 9.04
N ASN A 105 6.79 -14.36 8.94
CA ASN A 105 6.99 -15.22 7.78
C ASN A 105 6.36 -16.59 8.05
N VAL A 106 5.32 -16.91 7.30
CA VAL A 106 4.62 -18.20 7.34
C VAL A 106 5.15 -19.05 6.18
N TYR A 107 5.74 -20.21 6.49
CA TYR A 107 6.27 -21.15 5.51
C TYR A 107 5.35 -22.36 5.40
N THR A 108 4.98 -22.69 4.17
CA THR A 108 4.01 -23.74 3.86
C THR A 108 4.48 -24.59 2.68
N ASN A 109 3.76 -25.68 2.41
CA ASN A 109 3.95 -26.49 1.19
C ASN A 109 3.28 -25.90 -0.06
N THR A 110 2.89 -24.63 -0.06
CA THR A 110 2.29 -23.92 -1.20
C THR A 110 3.34 -23.31 -2.13
N LYS A 111 2.90 -22.76 -3.26
CA LYS A 111 3.72 -21.92 -4.12
C LYS A 111 3.08 -20.53 -4.24
N PRO A 112 3.77 -19.46 -3.77
CA PRO A 112 5.09 -19.45 -3.12
C PRO A 112 5.08 -20.10 -1.74
N GLU A 113 6.20 -20.71 -1.34
CA GLU A 113 6.36 -21.42 -0.06
C GLU A 113 6.32 -20.50 1.17
N ARG A 114 6.35 -19.17 0.96
CA ARG A 114 6.40 -18.17 2.01
C ARG A 114 5.37 -17.08 1.80
N THR A 115 4.53 -16.86 2.81
CA THR A 115 3.63 -15.71 2.92
C THR A 115 4.10 -14.81 4.07
N ILE A 116 4.02 -13.49 3.89
CA ILE A 116 4.40 -12.50 4.89
C ILE A 116 3.15 -11.85 5.45
N LEU A 117 2.93 -12.01 6.76
CA LEU A 117 1.93 -11.26 7.51
C LEU A 117 2.62 -10.08 8.20
N ARG A 118 1.86 -9.06 8.54
CA ARG A 118 2.36 -7.86 9.20
C ARG A 118 1.43 -7.39 10.29
N ILE A 119 2.00 -7.08 11.46
CA ILE A 119 1.33 -6.32 12.52
C ILE A 119 1.98 -4.96 12.65
N ILE A 120 1.18 -3.95 12.91
CA ILE A 120 1.62 -2.58 13.14
C ILE A 120 0.87 -2.01 14.34
N GLY A 121 1.34 -0.86 14.84
CA GLY A 121 0.71 -0.11 15.91
C GLY A 121 1.69 0.86 16.55
N GLU A 122 1.28 1.45 17.66
CA GLU A 122 2.08 2.35 18.47
C GLU A 122 1.94 2.00 19.95
N VAL A 123 3.07 1.89 20.66
CA VAL A 123 3.09 1.62 22.11
C VAL A 123 3.32 2.94 22.84
N VAL A 124 2.43 3.28 23.78
CA VAL A 124 2.53 4.47 24.64
C VAL A 124 2.79 4.07 26.08
N GLN A 125 3.69 4.84 26.75
CA GLN A 125 4.03 4.62 28.15
C GLN A 125 3.01 5.24 29.11
N GLU A 126 2.95 4.71 30.34
CA GLU A 126 2.15 5.28 31.42
C GLU A 126 2.72 6.64 31.84
N GLY A 127 1.90 7.66 31.83
CA GLY A 127 2.31 9.04 32.13
C GLY A 127 2.47 9.94 30.91
N ALA A 128 2.53 9.42 29.70
CA ALA A 128 2.28 10.19 28.49
C ALA A 128 0.79 10.47 28.43
N VAL A 129 0.41 11.69 28.81
CA VAL A 129 -0.92 12.30 28.87
C VAL A 129 -2.12 11.37 28.68
N PRO A 130 -3.07 11.32 29.62
CA PRO A 130 -4.17 10.35 29.63
C PRO A 130 -5.30 10.66 28.66
N ASP A 131 -5.08 11.37 27.60
CA ASP A 131 -6.11 11.52 26.56
C ASP A 131 -5.67 10.81 25.28
N MET A 132 -5.94 9.48 25.21
CA MET A 132 -5.68 8.65 24.03
C MET A 132 -6.46 9.11 22.79
N GLN A 133 -7.35 10.05 22.93
CA GLN A 133 -8.12 10.63 21.86
C GLN A 133 -7.28 11.60 21.02
N TYR A 134 -6.34 12.34 21.65
CA TYR A 134 -5.52 13.37 21.02
C TYR A 134 -4.02 13.12 21.24
N ALA A 135 -3.49 12.13 20.51
CA ALA A 135 -2.13 11.62 20.71
C ALA A 135 -1.01 12.56 20.24
N TYR A 136 -1.33 13.58 19.43
CA TYR A 136 -0.35 14.46 18.79
C TYR A 136 -0.55 15.90 19.22
N ARG A 137 0.55 16.62 19.44
CA ARG A 137 0.53 18.03 19.82
C ARG A 137 1.34 18.88 18.88
N ILE A 138 0.81 20.05 18.53
CA ILE A 138 1.46 21.15 17.82
C ILE A 138 1.21 22.41 18.67
N GLY A 139 2.18 22.76 19.52
CA GLY A 139 1.96 23.79 20.54
C GLY A 139 0.79 23.40 21.46
N ASP A 140 -0.19 24.28 21.57
CA ASP A 140 -1.41 24.09 22.36
C ASP A 140 -2.56 23.40 21.59
N ILE A 141 -2.36 23.05 20.33
CA ILE A 141 -3.30 22.25 19.55
C ILE A 141 -2.98 20.76 19.73
N ALA A 142 -3.93 19.97 20.20
CA ALA A 142 -3.81 18.52 20.17
C ALA A 142 -4.74 17.91 19.09
N LEU A 143 -4.24 16.87 18.39
CA LEU A 143 -4.91 16.23 17.24
C LEU A 143 -4.96 14.73 17.44
N LYS A 144 -5.99 14.09 16.88
CA LYS A 144 -6.08 12.61 16.84
C LYS A 144 -4.97 11.99 15.99
N THR A 145 -4.56 12.66 14.94
CA THR A 145 -3.55 12.19 13.99
C THR A 145 -2.81 13.33 13.33
N LEU A 146 -1.57 13.13 12.92
CA LEU A 146 -0.84 14.01 12.01
C LEU A 146 -0.86 13.53 10.55
N HIS A 147 -1.63 12.46 10.27
CA HIS A 147 -1.75 11.89 8.94
C HIS A 147 -3.19 11.53 8.61
N LEU A 148 -3.76 12.20 7.63
CA LEU A 148 -5.08 11.90 7.07
C LEU A 148 -4.92 11.03 5.82
N SER A 149 -5.37 9.78 5.92
CA SER A 149 -5.40 8.88 4.76
C SER A 149 -6.75 8.96 4.07
N MET A 150 -6.77 9.56 2.90
CA MET A 150 -7.98 9.62 2.06
C MET A 150 -8.21 8.32 1.26
N SER A 151 -7.33 7.32 1.36
CA SER A 151 -7.37 6.06 0.62
C SER A 151 -7.50 6.26 -0.89
N LYS A 152 -8.72 6.48 -1.40
CA LYS A 152 -9.00 6.81 -2.80
C LYS A 152 -9.32 8.30 -2.94
N ILE A 153 -8.69 8.95 -3.91
CA ILE A 153 -9.00 10.31 -4.37
C ILE A 153 -9.48 10.16 -5.82
N ILE A 154 -10.74 10.54 -6.07
CA ILE A 154 -11.39 10.31 -7.36
C ILE A 154 -11.32 11.58 -8.21
N LYS A 155 -10.73 11.50 -9.40
CA LYS A 155 -10.72 12.60 -10.37
C LYS A 155 -12.17 13.00 -10.68
N GLY A 156 -12.46 14.30 -10.70
CA GLY A 156 -13.82 14.82 -10.88
C GLY A 156 -14.66 14.91 -9.60
N ARG A 157 -14.14 14.53 -8.43
CA ARG A 157 -14.85 14.60 -7.15
C ARG A 157 -14.05 15.31 -6.08
N VAL A 158 -14.51 16.48 -5.66
CA VAL A 158 -13.98 17.13 -4.46
C VAL A 158 -14.29 16.25 -3.25
N ARG A 159 -13.28 16.03 -2.41
CA ARG A 159 -13.41 15.26 -1.17
C ARG A 159 -13.18 16.16 0.03
N VAL A 160 -13.98 15.94 1.08
CA VAL A 160 -13.82 16.60 2.37
C VAL A 160 -13.71 15.53 3.44
N ASP A 161 -12.63 15.57 4.19
CA ASP A 161 -12.45 14.74 5.39
C ASP A 161 -12.12 15.65 6.57
N SER A 162 -12.25 15.14 7.80
CA SER A 162 -12.00 15.92 9.02
C SER A 162 -11.09 15.18 9.99
N VAL A 163 -10.41 16.00 10.82
CA VAL A 163 -9.59 15.51 11.93
C VAL A 163 -10.01 16.28 13.17
N GLU A 164 -10.33 15.57 14.25
CA GLU A 164 -10.67 16.18 15.51
C GLU A 164 -9.45 16.84 16.14
N VAL A 165 -9.65 18.03 16.69
CA VAL A 165 -8.65 18.85 17.34
C VAL A 165 -9.19 19.35 18.69
N VAL A 166 -8.31 19.71 19.62
CA VAL A 166 -8.67 20.30 20.90
C VAL A 166 -7.63 21.34 21.32
N ASN A 167 -8.07 22.40 21.95
CA ASN A 167 -7.18 23.35 22.62
C ASN A 167 -6.81 22.82 24.01
N VAL A 168 -5.55 22.41 24.19
CA VAL A 168 -5.02 21.92 25.47
C VAL A 168 -4.21 23.00 26.23
N GLY A 169 -4.15 24.21 25.68
CA GLY A 169 -3.53 25.36 26.29
C GLY A 169 -4.40 26.04 27.35
N SER A 170 -3.92 27.12 27.92
CA SER A 170 -4.62 27.94 28.93
C SER A 170 -5.42 29.09 28.32
N GLU A 171 -5.07 29.52 27.12
CA GLU A 171 -5.60 30.69 26.42
C GLU A 171 -6.41 30.25 25.17
N PRO A 172 -7.31 31.13 24.67
CA PRO A 172 -7.96 30.89 23.38
C PRO A 172 -6.97 30.72 22.24
N LEU A 173 -7.24 29.79 21.35
CA LEU A 173 -6.36 29.37 20.26
C LEU A 173 -7.03 29.66 18.91
N VAL A 174 -6.29 30.26 17.96
CA VAL A 174 -6.74 30.47 16.58
C VAL A 174 -5.88 29.63 15.63
N PRO A 175 -6.24 28.35 15.39
CA PRO A 175 -5.45 27.45 14.55
C PRO A 175 -5.53 27.87 13.07
N ARG A 176 -4.40 27.81 12.37
CA ARG A 176 -4.32 28.02 10.92
C ARG A 176 -3.43 27.01 10.24
N ALA A 177 -3.79 26.67 9.01
CA ALA A 177 -2.92 25.92 8.12
C ALA A 177 -2.15 26.89 7.21
N ILE A 178 -0.85 26.68 7.10
CA ILE A 178 0.05 27.40 6.20
C ILE A 178 0.77 26.43 5.28
N ASN A 179 1.36 26.91 4.18
CA ASN A 179 2.01 26.10 3.16
C ASN A 179 1.06 25.05 2.54
N VAL A 180 -0.24 25.36 2.52
CA VAL A 180 -1.27 24.45 2.00
C VAL A 180 -1.12 24.35 0.48
N PRO A 181 -0.99 23.12 -0.09
CA PRO A 181 -0.96 22.91 -1.53
C PRO A 181 -2.20 23.51 -2.23
N GLN A 182 -2.02 24.02 -3.45
CA GLN A 182 -3.06 24.73 -4.21
C GLN A 182 -4.37 23.91 -4.43
N HIS A 183 -4.28 22.60 -4.44
CA HIS A 183 -5.41 21.68 -4.60
C HIS A 183 -6.13 21.36 -3.27
N MET A 184 -5.73 21.99 -2.19
CA MET A 184 -6.32 21.76 -0.87
C MET A 184 -6.83 23.07 -0.27
N ILE A 185 -7.86 22.94 0.57
CA ILE A 185 -8.32 23.99 1.48
C ILE A 185 -8.39 23.36 2.86
N VAL A 186 -7.80 24.02 3.85
CA VAL A 186 -7.84 23.57 5.25
C VAL A 186 -8.51 24.66 6.07
N ALA A 187 -9.53 24.28 6.82
CA ALA A 187 -10.28 25.18 7.71
C ALA A 187 -10.48 24.53 9.07
N PHE A 188 -10.65 25.32 10.11
CA PHE A 188 -10.96 24.87 11.47
C PHE A 188 -12.37 25.30 11.86
N SER A 189 -13.08 24.45 12.59
CA SER A 189 -14.42 24.77 13.07
C SER A 189 -14.56 24.27 14.53
N PRO A 190 -14.79 25.20 15.50
CA PRO A 190 -14.82 26.65 15.29
C PRO A 190 -13.44 27.20 14.88
N ASP A 191 -13.41 28.44 14.36
CA ASP A 191 -12.19 29.13 13.95
C ASP A 191 -11.30 29.57 15.14
N THR A 192 -11.91 29.66 16.31
CA THR A 192 -11.27 29.95 17.60
C THR A 192 -11.70 28.89 18.60
N LEU A 193 -10.74 28.19 19.19
CA LEU A 193 -10.97 27.17 20.21
C LEU A 193 -10.68 27.74 21.60
N GLN A 194 -11.69 27.77 22.47
CA GLN A 194 -11.52 28.13 23.89
C GLN A 194 -10.72 27.02 24.60
N LYS A 195 -10.20 27.31 25.80
CA LYS A 195 -9.50 26.36 26.64
C LYS A 195 -10.33 25.07 26.82
N GLY A 196 -9.79 23.93 26.45
CA GLY A 196 -10.42 22.60 26.51
C GLY A 196 -11.52 22.38 25.47
N GLU A 197 -11.76 23.33 24.57
CA GLU A 197 -12.76 23.18 23.52
C GLU A 197 -12.26 22.27 22.41
N GLU A 198 -13.15 21.35 22.01
CA GLU A 198 -12.97 20.46 20.87
C GLU A 198 -13.50 21.10 19.60
N GLY A 199 -12.84 20.81 18.48
CA GLY A 199 -13.23 21.26 17.17
C GLY A 199 -12.82 20.24 16.10
N VAL A 200 -12.95 20.65 14.85
CA VAL A 200 -12.53 19.85 13.70
C VAL A 200 -11.68 20.67 12.73
N MET A 201 -10.63 20.07 12.25
CA MET A 201 -9.90 20.53 11.09
C MET A 201 -10.50 19.86 9.86
N LEU A 202 -11.09 20.64 8.95
CA LEU A 202 -11.66 20.20 7.68
C LEU A 202 -10.60 20.31 6.60
N VAL A 203 -10.36 19.23 5.88
CA VAL A 203 -9.44 19.17 4.74
C VAL A 203 -10.24 18.89 3.48
N THR A 204 -10.40 19.92 2.65
CA THR A 204 -11.01 19.80 1.32
C THR A 204 -9.92 19.54 0.30
N TYR A 205 -10.08 18.49 -0.48
CA TYR A 205 -9.14 18.06 -1.51
C TYR A 205 -9.80 18.13 -2.88
N ASN A 206 -9.29 18.99 -3.76
CA ASN A 206 -9.77 19.14 -5.14
C ASN A 206 -8.81 18.47 -6.12
N PRO A 207 -9.10 17.26 -6.60
CA PRO A 207 -8.22 16.54 -7.51
C PRO A 207 -8.16 17.10 -8.92
N ASP A 208 -9.10 17.98 -9.32
CA ASP A 208 -9.22 18.42 -10.70
C ASP A 208 -8.12 19.37 -11.13
N VAL A 209 -7.56 20.10 -10.16
CA VAL A 209 -6.43 21.00 -10.41
C VAL A 209 -5.08 20.30 -10.40
N ILE A 210 -5.06 18.98 -10.19
CA ILE A 210 -3.85 18.18 -10.15
C ILE A 210 -3.60 17.54 -11.50
N ASP A 211 -2.47 17.84 -12.14
CA ASP A 211 -2.01 17.13 -13.34
C ASP A 211 -1.06 15.98 -12.95
N ASP A 212 -1.61 15.03 -12.17
CA ASP A 212 -0.85 13.85 -11.71
C ASP A 212 -1.81 12.69 -11.42
N TRP A 213 -1.25 11.46 -11.18
CA TRP A 213 -1.98 10.22 -10.94
C TRP A 213 -1.25 9.30 -9.98
N GLY A 214 -2.00 8.41 -9.35
CA GLY A 214 -1.47 7.39 -8.44
C GLY A 214 -1.29 7.89 -7.01
N TYR A 215 -0.38 7.26 -6.26
CA TYR A 215 -0.15 7.61 -4.88
C TYR A 215 0.41 9.02 -4.74
N ARG A 216 -0.25 9.78 -3.86
CA ARG A 216 0.13 11.13 -3.47
C ARG A 216 0.35 11.23 -1.98
N ARG A 217 1.26 12.09 -1.62
CA ARG A 217 1.52 12.54 -0.27
C ARG A 217 1.73 14.04 -0.33
N ASP A 218 0.81 14.76 0.27
CA ASP A 218 0.81 16.21 0.34
C ASP A 218 0.99 16.61 1.82
N GLU A 219 1.64 17.74 2.07
CA GLU A 219 1.97 18.21 3.42
C GLU A 219 1.63 19.68 3.56
N PHE A 220 1.23 20.08 4.75
CA PHE A 220 1.07 21.47 5.16
C PHE A 220 1.44 21.61 6.64
N ASN A 221 1.55 22.84 7.12
CA ASN A 221 1.90 23.12 8.51
C ASN A 221 0.70 23.71 9.25
N ILE A 222 0.58 23.40 10.54
CA ILE A 222 -0.43 23.96 11.43
C ILE A 222 0.28 24.91 12.39
N VAL A 223 -0.28 26.11 12.57
CA VAL A 223 0.25 27.14 13.47
C VAL A 223 -0.87 27.74 14.32
N ASP A 224 -0.52 28.28 15.49
CA ASP A 224 -1.39 29.15 16.24
C ASP A 224 -1.02 30.60 15.93
N VAL A 225 -2.01 31.39 15.54
CA VAL A 225 -1.78 32.80 15.15
C VAL A 225 -1.61 33.73 16.36
N VAL A 226 -2.19 33.34 17.50
CA VAL A 226 -2.15 34.20 18.73
C VAL A 226 -0.81 34.11 19.42
N SER A 227 -0.25 32.92 19.52
CA SER A 227 1.04 32.71 20.23
C SER A 227 2.26 33.16 19.44
N ASN A 228 2.10 33.54 18.16
CA ASN A 228 3.16 34.01 17.25
C ASN A 228 4.42 33.11 17.22
N ASN A 229 4.27 31.84 17.60
CA ASN A 229 5.35 30.85 17.74
C ASN A 229 5.72 30.17 16.43
N ALA A 230 5.33 30.71 15.29
CA ALA A 230 5.73 30.19 13.98
C ALA A 230 7.09 30.80 13.57
N THR A 231 8.17 30.41 14.24
CA THR A 231 9.50 30.59 13.65
C THR A 231 9.72 29.58 12.55
N GLU A 232 10.38 29.95 11.46
CA GLU A 232 10.65 29.05 10.30
C GLU A 232 11.32 27.71 10.71
N ASN A 233 12.02 27.71 11.86
CA ASN A 233 12.68 26.51 12.42
C ASN A 233 11.69 25.52 13.09
N GLU A 234 10.51 25.92 13.50
CA GLU A 234 9.51 25.06 14.14
C GLU A 234 8.56 24.41 13.13
N ALA A 235 8.51 24.88 11.89
CA ALA A 235 7.69 24.33 10.83
C ALA A 235 7.93 22.82 10.58
N GLN A 236 9.14 22.34 10.86
CA GLN A 236 9.49 20.93 10.72
C GLN A 236 8.70 20.00 11.67
N TYR A 237 8.28 20.49 12.83
CA TYR A 237 7.56 19.71 13.84
C TYR A 237 6.04 19.83 13.72
N ASN A 238 5.56 20.79 12.93
CA ASN A 238 4.16 21.15 12.79
C ASN A 238 3.54 20.61 11.49
N THR A 239 4.17 19.61 10.88
CA THR A 239 3.78 19.09 9.58
C THR A 239 2.61 18.11 9.72
N PHE A 240 1.55 18.38 8.97
CA PHE A 240 0.43 17.49 8.78
C PHE A 240 0.48 16.86 7.38
N THR A 241 0.29 15.57 7.30
CA THR A 241 0.37 14.82 6.05
C THR A 241 -1.03 14.40 5.58
N VAL A 242 -1.30 14.54 4.30
CA VAL A 242 -2.47 13.97 3.62
C VAL A 242 -1.99 13.01 2.56
N SER A 243 -2.54 11.79 2.52
CA SER A 243 -2.17 10.84 1.47
C SER A 243 -3.39 10.12 0.89
N GLY A 244 -3.23 9.66 -0.35
CA GLY A 244 -4.25 8.89 -1.05
C GLY A 244 -3.80 8.49 -2.44
N VAL A 245 -4.62 7.70 -3.11
CA VAL A 245 -4.38 7.26 -4.50
C VAL A 245 -5.32 8.01 -5.41
N LEU A 246 -4.77 8.92 -6.23
CA LEU A 246 -5.55 9.64 -7.26
C LEU A 246 -5.79 8.71 -8.44
N GLN A 247 -7.05 8.45 -8.72
CA GLN A 247 -7.53 7.50 -9.74
C GLN A 247 -8.82 7.97 -10.42
N GLU A 248 -9.23 7.26 -11.47
CA GLU A 248 -10.55 7.43 -12.09
C GLU A 248 -11.68 6.90 -11.19
N ASP A 249 -12.90 7.29 -11.51
CA ASP A 249 -14.12 6.85 -10.82
C ASP A 249 -14.58 5.47 -11.32
N PHE A 250 -13.84 4.43 -10.95
CA PHE A 250 -14.23 3.07 -11.31
C PHE A 250 -15.45 2.55 -10.53
N ASP A 251 -15.78 3.18 -9.41
CA ASP A 251 -16.92 2.75 -8.59
C ASP A 251 -18.25 3.07 -9.30
N SER A 252 -18.27 4.06 -10.21
CA SER A 252 -19.42 4.43 -11.03
C SER A 252 -19.65 3.55 -12.27
N TYR A 253 -18.72 2.65 -12.60
CA TYR A 253 -18.81 1.82 -13.80
C TYR A 253 -19.98 0.82 -13.71
N THR A 254 -20.80 0.76 -14.77
CA THR A 254 -21.80 -0.29 -14.95
C THR A 254 -21.17 -1.65 -15.16
N ALA A 255 -21.95 -2.74 -15.06
CA ALA A 255 -21.48 -4.08 -15.35
C ALA A 255 -20.91 -4.20 -16.78
N GLU A 256 -21.60 -3.61 -17.77
CA GLU A 256 -21.17 -3.57 -19.17
C GLU A 256 -19.86 -2.81 -19.35
N GLN A 257 -19.70 -1.66 -18.67
CA GLN A 257 -18.45 -0.89 -18.71
C GLN A 257 -17.28 -1.68 -18.08
N ARG A 258 -17.52 -2.45 -17.02
CA ARG A 258 -16.49 -3.31 -16.40
C ARG A 258 -16.12 -4.47 -17.31
N GLU A 259 -17.09 -5.12 -17.96
CA GLU A 259 -16.87 -6.25 -18.86
C GLU A 259 -16.09 -5.80 -20.10
N ASN A 260 -16.39 -4.61 -20.62
CA ASN A 260 -15.73 -4.04 -21.79
C ASN A 260 -14.51 -3.15 -21.43
N ALA A 261 -14.04 -3.17 -20.20
CA ALA A 261 -12.96 -2.32 -19.75
C ALA A 261 -11.60 -2.66 -20.42
N PRO A 262 -10.64 -1.73 -20.41
CA PRO A 262 -9.27 -2.04 -20.76
C PRO A 262 -8.65 -2.94 -19.68
N ILE A 263 -7.72 -3.80 -20.07
CA ILE A 263 -6.96 -4.66 -19.15
C ILE A 263 -5.48 -4.47 -19.44
N LEU A 264 -4.76 -3.99 -18.42
CA LEU A 264 -3.33 -3.81 -18.48
C LEU A 264 -2.60 -5.13 -18.18
N VAL A 265 -1.85 -5.62 -19.14
CA VAL A 265 -0.95 -6.77 -18.95
C VAL A 265 0.48 -6.36 -19.21
N VAL A 266 1.35 -6.60 -18.25
CA VAL A 266 2.80 -6.40 -18.40
C VAL A 266 3.49 -7.72 -18.71
N GLY A 267 4.39 -7.72 -19.68
CA GLY A 267 5.08 -8.94 -20.13
C GLY A 267 5.96 -9.58 -19.06
N ARG A 268 6.39 -8.80 -18.06
CA ARG A 268 7.18 -9.29 -16.90
C ARG A 268 6.89 -8.45 -15.67
N SER A 269 6.58 -9.12 -14.55
CA SER A 269 6.43 -8.48 -13.24
C SER A 269 7.77 -8.25 -12.51
N VAL A 270 8.84 -8.90 -12.99
CA VAL A 270 10.21 -8.73 -12.48
C VAL A 270 11.15 -8.51 -13.67
N VAL A 271 11.95 -7.44 -13.59
CA VAL A 271 12.99 -7.11 -14.56
C VAL A 271 14.34 -7.14 -13.84
N ASP A 272 15.14 -8.14 -14.17
CA ASP A 272 16.46 -8.33 -13.59
C ASP A 272 17.53 -7.87 -14.58
N PHE A 273 18.28 -6.82 -14.18
CA PHE A 273 19.42 -6.31 -14.97
C PHE A 273 20.67 -7.17 -14.82
N LYS A 274 20.66 -8.14 -13.87
CA LYS A 274 21.85 -8.94 -13.53
C LYS A 274 22.98 -8.08 -12.97
N VAL A 275 24.22 -8.43 -13.29
CA VAL A 275 25.39 -7.62 -12.96
C VAL A 275 25.53 -6.50 -13.99
N VAL A 276 25.57 -5.27 -13.52
CA VAL A 276 25.80 -4.06 -14.32
C VAL A 276 27.14 -3.49 -13.92
N GLU A 277 28.08 -3.53 -14.86
CA GLU A 277 29.45 -3.05 -14.66
C GLU A 277 29.66 -1.69 -15.31
N GLY A 278 30.46 -0.83 -14.65
CA GLY A 278 30.84 0.49 -15.17
C GLY A 278 29.74 1.55 -15.00
N THR A 279 29.91 2.65 -15.76
CA THR A 279 29.12 3.89 -15.56
C THR A 279 28.06 4.14 -16.64
N GLN A 280 27.99 3.28 -17.64
CA GLN A 280 27.07 3.43 -18.76
C GLN A 280 25.65 3.05 -18.38
N LYS A 281 24.69 3.85 -18.86
CA LYS A 281 23.26 3.53 -18.68
C LYS A 281 22.91 2.24 -19.40
N VAL A 282 22.19 1.37 -18.68
CA VAL A 282 21.72 0.09 -19.22
C VAL A 282 20.20 0.16 -19.42
N ARG A 283 19.72 -0.37 -20.56
CA ARG A 283 18.29 -0.39 -20.88
C ARG A 283 17.74 -1.80 -20.95
N ARG A 284 16.49 -1.93 -20.54
CA ARG A 284 15.64 -3.11 -20.76
C ARG A 284 14.32 -2.66 -21.36
N GLU A 285 13.77 -3.47 -22.22
CA GLU A 285 12.46 -3.24 -22.81
C GLU A 285 11.52 -4.40 -22.44
N ILE A 286 10.29 -4.06 -22.07
CA ILE A 286 9.21 -5.01 -21.86
C ILE A 286 7.98 -4.56 -22.63
N TYR A 287 7.10 -5.51 -22.95
CA TYR A 287 5.83 -5.19 -23.60
C TYR A 287 4.77 -4.89 -22.56
N VAL A 288 3.95 -3.90 -22.88
CA VAL A 288 2.72 -3.54 -22.17
C VAL A 288 1.59 -3.73 -23.16
N VAL A 289 0.63 -4.58 -22.83
CA VAL A 289 -0.44 -5.03 -23.72
C VAL A 289 -1.78 -4.59 -23.16
N ASN A 290 -2.68 -4.16 -24.03
CA ASN A 290 -4.09 -4.03 -23.70
C ASN A 290 -4.81 -5.34 -24.07
N ALA A 291 -5.10 -6.16 -23.06
CA ALA A 291 -5.85 -7.42 -23.22
C ALA A 291 -7.37 -7.23 -23.09
N GLY A 292 -7.84 -6.01 -22.86
CA GLY A 292 -9.27 -5.67 -22.73
C GLY A 292 -9.90 -5.25 -24.05
N TYR A 293 -11.13 -4.75 -23.94
CA TYR A 293 -11.98 -4.41 -25.09
C TYR A 293 -12.09 -2.91 -25.36
N SER A 294 -11.74 -2.06 -24.40
CA SER A 294 -11.70 -0.60 -24.55
C SER A 294 -10.26 -0.09 -24.62
N PRO A 295 -10.03 1.15 -25.13
CA PRO A 295 -8.69 1.73 -25.17
C PRO A 295 -8.07 1.83 -23.77
N LEU A 296 -6.87 1.30 -23.60
CA LEU A 296 -6.06 1.42 -22.39
C LEU A 296 -5.28 2.73 -22.44
N GLU A 297 -5.37 3.52 -21.38
CA GLU A 297 -4.59 4.74 -21.20
C GLU A 297 -3.65 4.60 -20.00
N ILE A 298 -2.34 4.77 -20.25
CA ILE A 298 -1.32 4.82 -19.20
C ILE A 298 -1.22 6.28 -18.74
N HIS A 299 -1.74 6.56 -17.56
CA HIS A 299 -1.71 7.89 -16.97
C HIS A 299 -0.31 8.26 -16.49
N LYS A 300 0.33 7.35 -15.75
CA LYS A 300 1.65 7.59 -15.16
C LYS A 300 2.51 6.33 -15.11
N VAL A 301 3.80 6.53 -15.28
CA VAL A 301 4.84 5.57 -14.91
C VAL A 301 5.75 6.26 -13.91
N ARG A 302 5.95 5.67 -12.74
CA ARG A 302 6.79 6.20 -11.66
C ARG A 302 7.78 5.16 -11.18
N THR A 303 8.96 5.59 -10.80
CA THR A 303 9.99 4.76 -10.15
C THR A 303 10.24 5.28 -8.73
N ASP A 304 10.54 4.38 -7.80
CA ASP A 304 10.88 4.75 -6.42
C ASP A 304 12.33 5.15 -6.24
N ALA A 305 13.21 4.69 -7.13
CA ALA A 305 14.63 4.98 -7.04
C ALA A 305 15.09 5.95 -8.13
N GLY A 306 15.82 7.00 -7.74
CA GLY A 306 16.39 7.97 -8.68
C GLY A 306 17.42 7.39 -9.67
N VAL A 307 17.88 6.17 -9.43
CA VAL A 307 18.76 5.40 -10.33
C VAL A 307 17.99 4.80 -11.52
N LEU A 308 16.66 4.71 -11.43
CA LEU A 308 15.80 4.20 -12.49
C LEU A 308 15.03 5.34 -13.18
N ASN A 309 14.88 5.22 -14.49
CA ASN A 309 13.91 5.94 -15.29
C ASN A 309 13.08 4.94 -16.09
N ALA A 310 11.75 5.13 -16.12
CA ALA A 310 10.87 4.25 -16.86
C ALA A 310 9.77 5.03 -17.58
N TYR A 311 9.48 4.66 -18.83
CA TYR A 311 8.44 5.28 -19.62
C TYR A 311 7.89 4.32 -20.67
N VAL A 312 6.67 4.57 -21.15
CA VAL A 312 6.06 3.84 -22.27
C VAL A 312 6.18 4.65 -23.55
N LYS A 313 6.44 4.00 -24.70
CA LYS A 313 6.56 4.67 -26.01
C LYS A 313 5.21 5.25 -26.48
N LYS A 314 4.09 4.62 -26.09
CA LYS A 314 2.72 5.12 -26.37
C LYS A 314 1.89 4.97 -25.11
N LYS A 315 1.21 6.06 -24.71
CA LYS A 315 0.32 6.05 -23.52
C LYS A 315 -1.08 5.50 -23.82
N LYS A 316 -1.56 5.58 -25.07
CA LYS A 316 -2.87 5.07 -25.49
C LYS A 316 -2.68 3.82 -26.35
N ILE A 317 -3.28 2.70 -25.91
CA ILE A 317 -3.10 1.39 -26.51
C ILE A 317 -4.49 0.85 -26.87
N LYS A 318 -4.73 0.59 -28.16
CA LYS A 318 -6.00 0.02 -28.62
C LYS A 318 -6.18 -1.42 -28.14
N PRO A 319 -7.41 -1.95 -28.04
CA PRO A 319 -7.67 -3.34 -27.74
C PRO A 319 -6.81 -4.30 -28.58
N GLY A 320 -6.22 -5.30 -27.92
CA GLY A 320 -5.36 -6.30 -28.53
C GLY A 320 -3.98 -5.79 -29.00
N GLN A 321 -3.67 -4.51 -28.83
CA GLN A 321 -2.38 -3.93 -29.20
C GLN A 321 -1.44 -3.83 -28.01
N SER A 322 -0.17 -3.56 -28.30
CA SER A 322 0.88 -3.38 -27.30
C SER A 322 1.71 -2.12 -27.54
N THR A 323 2.40 -1.71 -26.50
CA THR A 323 3.49 -0.73 -26.55
C THR A 323 4.70 -1.26 -25.81
N THR A 324 5.83 -0.62 -26.04
CA THR A 324 7.07 -0.93 -25.32
C THR A 324 7.21 0.00 -24.12
N MET A 325 7.47 -0.56 -22.95
CA MET A 325 8.03 0.16 -21.81
C MET A 325 9.53 0.03 -21.84
N VAL A 326 10.21 1.17 -21.75
CA VAL A 326 11.67 1.28 -21.64
C VAL A 326 12.00 1.52 -20.17
N ILE A 327 12.94 0.75 -19.65
CA ILE A 327 13.47 0.88 -18.29
C ILE A 327 14.95 1.14 -18.41
N GLU A 328 15.40 2.29 -17.94
CA GLU A 328 16.80 2.72 -17.95
C GLU A 328 17.34 2.72 -16.53
N LEU A 329 18.47 2.07 -16.34
CA LEU A 329 19.25 2.07 -15.10
C LEU A 329 20.49 2.92 -15.30
N ASP A 330 20.71 3.90 -14.43
CA ASP A 330 21.89 4.79 -14.44
C ASP A 330 22.78 4.44 -13.23
N PRO A 331 23.84 3.64 -13.40
CA PRO A 331 24.72 3.21 -12.31
C PRO A 331 25.34 4.37 -11.54
N MET A 332 25.59 5.51 -12.22
CA MET A 332 26.18 6.69 -11.59
C MET A 332 25.32 7.32 -10.49
N ARG A 333 24.03 7.02 -10.45
CA ARG A 333 23.09 7.50 -9.43
C ARG A 333 22.88 6.51 -8.29
N ALA A 334 23.53 5.35 -8.36
CA ALA A 334 23.38 4.31 -7.34
C ALA A 334 24.08 4.73 -6.03
N ARG A 335 23.42 4.41 -4.91
CA ARG A 335 23.96 4.61 -3.56
C ARG A 335 24.35 3.28 -2.89
N SER A 336 24.14 2.16 -3.57
CA SER A 336 24.38 0.80 -3.09
C SER A 336 24.78 -0.09 -4.26
N ASN A 337 25.54 -1.14 -3.99
CA ASN A 337 25.93 -2.15 -4.97
C ASN A 337 24.79 -3.10 -5.35
N THR A 338 23.63 -2.99 -4.72
CA THR A 338 22.44 -3.77 -5.06
C THR A 338 21.25 -2.84 -5.24
N LEU A 339 20.47 -3.09 -6.28
CA LEU A 339 19.22 -2.41 -6.55
C LEU A 339 18.06 -3.38 -6.32
N LEU A 340 17.12 -2.98 -5.47
CA LEU A 340 15.78 -3.53 -5.36
C LEU A 340 14.81 -2.35 -5.34
N SER A 341 14.06 -2.17 -6.41
CA SER A 341 13.15 -1.03 -6.58
C SER A 341 11.92 -1.44 -7.35
N ASP A 342 10.88 -0.63 -7.25
CA ASP A 342 9.61 -0.87 -7.93
C ASP A 342 9.32 0.25 -8.95
N ILE A 343 8.68 -0.15 -10.07
CA ILE A 343 8.08 0.74 -11.05
C ILE A 343 6.59 0.60 -10.93
N PHE A 344 5.88 1.72 -10.80
CA PHE A 344 4.43 1.78 -10.72
C PHE A 344 3.85 2.29 -12.03
N ILE A 345 2.88 1.56 -12.57
CA ILE A 345 2.13 1.96 -13.76
C ILE A 345 0.71 2.28 -13.31
N VAL A 346 0.27 3.51 -13.51
CA VAL A 346 -1.12 3.92 -13.24
C VAL A 346 -1.86 4.03 -14.56
N SER A 347 -3.04 3.42 -14.64
CA SER A 347 -3.84 3.33 -15.86
C SER A 347 -5.35 3.40 -15.59
N ASN A 348 -6.13 3.43 -16.65
CA ASN A 348 -7.59 3.34 -16.62
C ASN A 348 -8.12 1.90 -16.59
N ASP A 349 -7.32 0.91 -16.19
CA ASP A 349 -7.78 -0.46 -15.94
C ASP A 349 -8.51 -0.51 -14.58
N PRO A 350 -9.85 -0.75 -14.54
CA PRO A 350 -10.61 -0.73 -13.30
C PRO A 350 -10.33 -1.92 -12.39
N SER A 351 -9.81 -3.02 -12.95
CA SER A 351 -9.48 -4.22 -12.17
C SER A 351 -8.12 -4.11 -11.49
N ASN A 352 -7.19 -3.34 -12.07
CA ASN A 352 -5.86 -3.11 -11.51
C ASN A 352 -5.29 -1.77 -11.99
N SER A 353 -5.83 -0.67 -11.47
CA SER A 353 -5.45 0.69 -11.88
C SER A 353 -4.01 1.08 -11.55
N SER A 354 -3.33 0.31 -10.69
CA SER A 354 -1.93 0.53 -10.33
C SER A 354 -1.17 -0.79 -10.28
N GLN A 355 -0.37 -1.08 -11.30
CA GLN A 355 0.47 -2.28 -11.36
C GLN A 355 1.92 -1.97 -10.97
N THR A 356 2.57 -2.96 -10.36
CA THR A 356 3.96 -2.86 -9.90
C THR A 356 4.84 -3.83 -10.67
N ILE A 357 5.99 -3.32 -11.15
CA ILE A 357 7.07 -4.11 -11.74
C ILE A 357 8.29 -3.99 -10.85
N ARG A 358 8.81 -5.10 -10.36
CA ARG A 358 10.03 -5.14 -9.56
C ARG A 358 11.27 -5.10 -10.44
N VAL A 359 12.25 -4.29 -10.04
CA VAL A 359 13.54 -4.20 -10.73
C VAL A 359 14.65 -4.60 -9.77
N THR A 360 15.54 -5.46 -10.25
CA THR A 360 16.72 -5.91 -9.51
C THR A 360 17.99 -5.71 -10.33
N ALA A 361 19.10 -5.41 -9.67
CA ALA A 361 20.44 -5.38 -10.26
C ALA A 361 21.51 -5.56 -9.18
N GLU A 362 22.67 -6.10 -9.57
CA GLU A 362 23.94 -5.99 -8.85
C GLU A 362 24.81 -4.97 -9.60
N LEU A 363 25.36 -3.97 -8.91
CA LEU A 363 26.12 -2.87 -9.49
C LEU A 363 27.60 -2.99 -9.07
N ARG A 364 28.53 -2.98 -10.05
CA ARG A 364 29.96 -3.12 -9.82
C ARG A 364 30.78 -2.05 -10.51
#